data_f7f0feed5381176ac2b3929d5387d56d
#
_entry.id   f7f0feed5381176ac2b3929d5387d56d
#
_cell.length_a   1.000
_cell.length_b   1.000
_cell.length_c   1.000
_cell.angle_alpha   90.00
_cell.angle_beta   90.00
_cell.angle_gamma   90.00
#
_symmetry.space_group_name_H-M   'P 1'
#
loop_
_entity.id
_entity.type
_entity.pdbx_description
1 polymer ?
#
loop_
_entity_poly.entity_id
_entity_poly.type
_entity_poly.pdbx_seq_one_letter_code
_entity_poly.pdbx_strand_id
1 'polypeptide(L)'
;STLTLRRAEEQWVVVNRKGYPADPDRIENFVKSFTEMKALRELSAGAEQLDRIGLKQGTRVTLQDDKGNAIHTLTLGKELNAPGSDNQQSAMGRGGFPDRRFVMVDSERSSITVADQTFSNATTGPADWLDKTFFKVEQPNAIEVIYNGTDSTNSWKLTKASDIADWKLDGELPEGKELDTAQAPTSALSNPAFNDLANDAEKTALDKNATQIKINTSEGFEYALKVGDSTDGSDKIVSVAITANFPEKRTPVENESAEDKEKLDEEWAATQKTLQDKLASEQKFTQHAYRVSSYTVDAILKKRSELIKDEEKGAITPPPGGNLPIPFQNLPPQ
;
A
#
# COMPACT_ATOMS: atom_id res chain seq x y z
N SER A 1 -21.49 -5.10 -12.65
CA SER A 1 -20.40 -4.12 -12.81
C SER A 1 -19.63 -4.40 -14.08
N THR A 2 -19.07 -3.37 -14.70
CA THR A 2 -18.22 -3.48 -15.89
C THR A 2 -16.88 -2.85 -15.58
N LEU A 3 -15.80 -3.54 -15.92
CA LEU A 3 -14.43 -3.06 -15.90
C LEU A 3 -13.98 -2.85 -17.35
N THR A 4 -13.31 -1.73 -17.61
CA THR A 4 -12.66 -1.46 -18.90
C THR A 4 -11.18 -1.20 -18.67
N LEU A 5 -10.35 -2.05 -19.29
CA LEU A 5 -8.91 -1.87 -19.38
C LEU A 5 -8.58 -1.41 -20.79
N ARG A 6 -7.72 -0.42 -20.92
CA ARG A 6 -7.33 0.14 -22.23
C ARG A 6 -5.83 0.32 -22.27
N ARG A 7 -5.22 0.00 -23.40
CA ARG A 7 -3.83 0.36 -23.65
C ARG A 7 -3.75 1.83 -24.02
N ALA A 8 -2.95 2.60 -23.28
CA ALA A 8 -2.68 4.00 -23.54
C ALA A 8 -1.16 4.15 -23.65
N GLU A 9 -0.69 4.55 -24.83
CA GLU A 9 0.74 4.61 -25.15
C GLU A 9 1.44 3.28 -24.87
N GLU A 10 2.32 3.21 -23.89
CA GLU A 10 3.10 2.01 -23.55
C GLU A 10 2.54 1.21 -22.38
N GLN A 11 1.49 1.70 -21.69
CA GLN A 11 0.93 1.07 -20.49
C GLN A 11 -0.57 0.79 -20.59
N TRP A 12 -1.03 -0.16 -19.78
CA TRP A 12 -2.46 -0.39 -19.58
C TRP A 12 -2.99 0.53 -18.50
N VAL A 13 -4.23 0.98 -18.68
CA VAL A 13 -4.93 1.87 -17.73
C VAL A 13 -6.32 1.36 -17.41
N VAL A 14 -6.77 1.64 -16.18
CA VAL A 14 -8.11 1.34 -15.68
C VAL A 14 -9.02 2.53 -15.99
N VAL A 15 -9.85 2.43 -17.05
CA VAL A 15 -10.72 3.52 -17.49
C VAL A 15 -11.69 3.95 -16.40
N ASN A 16 -12.23 2.99 -15.65
CA ASN A 16 -13.13 3.23 -14.51
C ASN A 16 -12.48 3.96 -13.33
N ARG A 17 -11.17 4.18 -13.38
CA ARG A 17 -10.37 4.91 -12.39
C ARG A 17 -9.61 6.06 -13.03
N LYS A 18 -10.29 6.82 -13.90
CA LYS A 18 -9.75 8.04 -14.55
C LYS A 18 -8.49 7.78 -15.38
N GLY A 19 -8.33 6.55 -15.88
CA GLY A 19 -7.15 6.17 -16.64
C GLY A 19 -5.91 5.95 -15.80
N TYR A 20 -6.06 5.65 -14.51
CA TYR A 20 -4.93 5.29 -13.64
C TYR A 20 -4.20 4.03 -14.16
N PRO A 21 -2.87 3.95 -14.02
CA PRO A 21 -2.11 2.79 -14.47
C PRO A 21 -2.64 1.47 -13.89
N ALA A 22 -2.74 0.47 -14.75
CA ALA A 22 -3.05 -0.89 -14.32
C ALA A 22 -1.77 -1.62 -13.92
N ASP A 23 -1.91 -2.59 -13.01
CA ASP A 23 -0.84 -3.48 -12.58
C ASP A 23 -0.33 -4.31 -13.78
N PRO A 24 0.92 -4.13 -14.23
CA PRO A 24 1.45 -4.80 -15.40
C PRO A 24 1.54 -6.31 -15.23
N ASP A 25 1.92 -6.80 -14.04
CA ASP A 25 2.03 -8.22 -13.75
C ASP A 25 0.66 -8.90 -13.79
N ARG A 26 -0.36 -8.22 -13.26
CA ARG A 26 -1.73 -8.71 -13.31
C ARG A 26 -2.26 -8.78 -14.75
N ILE A 27 -1.98 -7.76 -15.56
CA ILE A 27 -2.33 -7.75 -16.99
C ILE A 27 -1.64 -8.89 -17.72
N GLU A 28 -0.32 -9.06 -17.52
CA GLU A 28 0.45 -10.13 -18.15
C GLU A 28 -0.10 -11.50 -17.79
N ASN A 29 -0.32 -11.77 -16.50
CA ASN A 29 -0.88 -13.03 -16.02
C ASN A 29 -2.29 -13.28 -16.58
N PHE A 30 -3.10 -12.22 -16.68
CA PHE A 30 -4.43 -12.33 -17.26
C PHE A 30 -4.37 -12.68 -18.75
N VAL A 31 -3.53 -12.02 -19.53
CA VAL A 31 -3.32 -12.32 -20.95
C VAL A 31 -2.77 -13.73 -21.14
N LYS A 32 -1.81 -14.17 -20.35
CA LYS A 32 -1.29 -15.54 -20.38
C LYS A 32 -2.38 -16.58 -20.17
N SER A 33 -3.32 -16.34 -19.26
CA SER A 33 -4.44 -17.25 -19.03
C SER A 33 -5.27 -17.50 -20.29
N PHE A 34 -5.35 -16.54 -21.22
CA PHE A 34 -6.03 -16.73 -22.50
C PHE A 34 -5.14 -17.42 -23.53
N THR A 35 -3.90 -17.02 -23.66
CA THR A 35 -2.99 -17.53 -24.69
C THR A 35 -2.55 -18.98 -24.42
N GLU A 36 -2.49 -19.35 -23.16
CA GLU A 36 -2.05 -20.69 -22.71
C GLU A 36 -3.23 -21.65 -22.42
N MET A 37 -4.47 -21.15 -22.47
CA MET A 37 -5.67 -21.94 -22.22
C MET A 37 -5.76 -23.14 -23.14
N LYS A 38 -5.95 -24.34 -22.58
CA LYS A 38 -6.21 -25.57 -23.30
C LYS A 38 -7.63 -26.06 -23.06
N ALA A 39 -8.30 -26.43 -24.13
CA ALA A 39 -9.57 -27.11 -24.06
C ALA A 39 -9.35 -28.58 -23.62
N LEU A 40 -9.76 -28.92 -22.43
CA LEU A 40 -9.68 -30.28 -21.90
C LEU A 40 -10.84 -31.15 -22.40
N ARG A 41 -11.99 -30.53 -22.60
CA ARG A 41 -13.20 -31.19 -23.05
C ARG A 41 -14.14 -30.18 -23.72
N GLU A 42 -14.59 -30.49 -24.90
CA GLU A 42 -15.63 -29.75 -25.59
C GLU A 42 -17.03 -30.31 -25.26
N LEU A 43 -18.01 -29.42 -25.19
CA LEU A 43 -19.41 -29.77 -24.95
C LEU A 43 -20.34 -28.82 -25.71
N SER A 44 -21.56 -29.30 -25.91
CA SER A 44 -22.69 -28.45 -26.32
C SER A 44 -23.75 -28.46 -25.23
N ALA A 45 -24.34 -27.31 -24.93
CA ALA A 45 -25.32 -27.21 -23.86
C ALA A 45 -26.61 -26.53 -24.31
N GLY A 46 -27.75 -27.09 -23.91
CA GLY A 46 -29.04 -26.43 -23.99
C GLY A 46 -29.17 -25.29 -22.97
N ALA A 47 -30.24 -24.49 -23.07
CA ALA A 47 -30.44 -23.31 -22.26
C ALA A 47 -30.44 -23.60 -20.74
N GLU A 48 -31.03 -24.70 -20.30
CA GLU A 48 -31.06 -25.13 -18.89
C GLU A 48 -29.67 -25.55 -18.40
N GLN A 49 -28.90 -26.21 -19.26
CA GLN A 49 -27.54 -26.65 -18.93
C GLN A 49 -26.59 -25.45 -18.78
N LEU A 50 -26.77 -24.38 -19.58
CA LEU A 50 -25.99 -23.15 -19.45
C LEU A 50 -26.12 -22.52 -18.04
N ASP A 51 -27.30 -22.57 -17.46
CA ASP A 51 -27.53 -22.07 -16.10
C ASP A 51 -26.81 -22.94 -15.06
N ARG A 52 -26.91 -24.26 -15.17
CA ARG A 52 -26.25 -25.22 -14.27
C ARG A 52 -24.74 -25.08 -14.24
N ILE A 53 -24.11 -24.85 -15.40
CA ILE A 53 -22.64 -24.65 -15.52
C ILE A 53 -22.24 -23.18 -15.37
N GLY A 54 -23.18 -22.28 -15.04
CA GLY A 54 -22.91 -20.89 -14.69
C GLY A 54 -22.59 -19.97 -15.87
N LEU A 55 -22.83 -20.39 -17.11
CA LEU A 55 -22.55 -19.58 -18.29
C LEU A 55 -23.64 -18.55 -18.60
N LYS A 56 -24.87 -18.74 -18.09
CA LYS A 56 -25.97 -17.79 -18.32
C LYS A 56 -25.72 -16.42 -17.66
N GLN A 57 -25.10 -16.41 -16.48
CA GLN A 57 -24.77 -15.22 -15.70
C GLN A 57 -23.26 -15.10 -15.46
N GLY A 58 -22.46 -15.77 -16.27
CA GLY A 58 -21.00 -15.78 -16.17
C GLY A 58 -20.36 -14.42 -16.42
N THR A 59 -19.16 -14.24 -15.91
CA THR A 59 -18.35 -13.06 -16.21
C THR A 59 -18.00 -13.05 -17.69
N ARG A 60 -18.37 -11.98 -18.38
CA ARG A 60 -18.05 -11.81 -19.81
C ARG A 60 -16.78 -11.00 -19.96
N VAL A 61 -15.83 -11.54 -20.70
CA VAL A 61 -14.59 -10.87 -21.09
C VAL A 61 -14.64 -10.62 -22.58
N THR A 62 -14.54 -9.37 -23.01
CA THR A 62 -14.54 -9.00 -24.42
C THR A 62 -13.19 -8.40 -24.77
N LEU A 63 -12.51 -9.03 -25.72
CA LEU A 63 -11.30 -8.49 -26.33
C LEU A 63 -11.71 -7.61 -27.50
N GLN A 64 -11.20 -6.38 -27.52
CA GLN A 64 -11.53 -5.38 -28.52
C GLN A 64 -10.27 -4.90 -29.25
N ASP A 65 -10.43 -4.52 -30.52
CA ASP A 65 -9.41 -3.81 -31.27
C ASP A 65 -9.29 -2.33 -30.80
N ASP A 66 -8.38 -1.58 -31.40
CA ASP A 66 -8.14 -0.16 -31.15
C ASP A 66 -9.33 0.75 -31.51
N LYS A 67 -10.27 0.24 -32.33
CA LYS A 67 -11.51 0.92 -32.75
C LYS A 67 -12.69 0.58 -31.83
N GLY A 68 -12.50 -0.33 -30.88
CA GLY A 68 -13.56 -0.80 -29.97
C GLY A 68 -14.44 -1.92 -30.55
N ASN A 69 -14.08 -2.53 -31.69
CA ASN A 69 -14.80 -3.67 -32.21
C ASN A 69 -14.41 -4.92 -31.43
N ALA A 70 -15.41 -5.74 -31.10
CA ALA A 70 -15.15 -7.02 -30.44
C ALA A 70 -14.43 -7.98 -31.40
N ILE A 71 -13.28 -8.49 -30.98
CA ILE A 71 -12.53 -9.54 -31.68
C ILE A 71 -13.00 -10.90 -31.20
N HIS A 72 -13.01 -11.08 -29.86
CA HIS A 72 -13.46 -12.29 -29.18
C HIS A 72 -14.19 -11.95 -27.90
N THR A 73 -15.15 -12.79 -27.56
CA THR A 73 -15.88 -12.73 -26.29
C THR A 73 -15.82 -14.09 -25.62
N LEU A 74 -15.34 -14.13 -24.36
CA LEU A 74 -15.37 -15.31 -23.53
C LEU A 74 -16.37 -15.11 -22.39
N THR A 75 -17.20 -16.11 -22.13
CA THR A 75 -18.06 -16.14 -20.95
C THR A 75 -17.52 -17.20 -19.99
N LEU A 76 -17.16 -16.77 -18.79
CA LEU A 76 -16.58 -17.60 -17.75
C LEU A 76 -17.69 -18.15 -16.85
N GLY A 77 -17.87 -19.45 -16.85
CA GLY A 77 -18.87 -20.16 -16.05
C GLY A 77 -18.36 -20.58 -14.68
N LYS A 78 -18.87 -21.70 -14.16
CA LYS A 78 -18.45 -22.25 -12.86
C LYS A 78 -17.03 -22.82 -12.93
N GLU A 79 -16.32 -22.69 -11.84
CA GLU A 79 -15.04 -23.37 -11.61
C GLU A 79 -15.28 -24.85 -11.24
N LEU A 80 -14.29 -25.67 -11.54
CA LEU A 80 -14.31 -27.11 -11.30
C LEU A 80 -13.02 -27.55 -10.63
N ASN A 81 -13.13 -28.55 -9.78
CA ASN A 81 -11.98 -29.23 -9.19
C ASN A 81 -11.46 -30.34 -10.11
N ALA A 82 -10.21 -30.74 -9.95
CA ALA A 82 -9.66 -31.90 -10.65
C ALA A 82 -10.48 -33.17 -10.37
N PRO A 83 -10.66 -34.06 -11.36
CA PRO A 83 -11.30 -35.35 -11.13
C PRO A 83 -10.60 -36.14 -10.04
N GLY A 84 -11.35 -36.61 -9.05
CA GLY A 84 -10.82 -37.39 -7.92
C GLY A 84 -10.35 -36.58 -6.71
N SER A 85 -10.36 -35.24 -6.76
CA SER A 85 -10.01 -34.39 -5.60
C SER A 85 -11.08 -34.42 -4.50
N ASP A 86 -12.32 -34.80 -4.84
CA ASP A 86 -13.46 -34.77 -3.91
C ASP A 86 -13.43 -35.92 -2.89
N ASN A 87 -12.72 -37.05 -3.14
CA ASN A 87 -12.85 -38.27 -2.36
C ASN A 87 -11.83 -38.47 -1.22
N GLN A 88 -10.73 -37.77 -1.16
CA GLN A 88 -9.71 -37.98 -0.12
C GLN A 88 -9.43 -36.77 0.77
N GLN A 89 -9.74 -35.55 0.33
CA GLN A 89 -9.47 -34.34 1.10
C GLN A 89 -10.70 -33.78 1.83
N SER A 90 -11.89 -34.16 1.43
CA SER A 90 -13.15 -33.75 2.11
C SER A 90 -13.24 -34.26 3.56
N ALA A 91 -12.60 -35.38 3.88
CA ALA A 91 -12.55 -35.93 5.24
C ALA A 91 -11.67 -35.11 6.22
N MET A 92 -10.82 -34.22 5.70
CA MET A 92 -9.94 -33.32 6.48
C MET A 92 -10.32 -31.83 6.35
N GLY A 93 -11.47 -31.50 5.76
CA GLY A 93 -11.91 -30.12 5.58
C GLY A 93 -11.10 -29.30 4.57
N ARG A 94 -10.24 -29.96 3.77
CA ARG A 94 -9.48 -29.33 2.68
C ARG A 94 -10.10 -29.75 1.34
N GLY A 95 -11.17 -29.07 0.92
CA GLY A 95 -11.64 -29.14 -0.46
C GLY A 95 -10.49 -28.78 -1.41
N GLY A 96 -10.28 -29.55 -2.49
CA GLY A 96 -9.28 -29.23 -3.50
C GLY A 96 -9.56 -27.84 -4.10
N PHE A 97 -8.53 -27.07 -4.37
CA PHE A 97 -8.69 -25.79 -5.08
C PHE A 97 -9.14 -26.06 -6.52
N PRO A 98 -10.05 -25.23 -7.07
CA PRO A 98 -10.43 -25.31 -8.48
C PRO A 98 -9.21 -25.17 -9.38
N ASP A 99 -9.12 -26.01 -10.41
CA ASP A 99 -8.06 -25.99 -11.41
C ASP A 99 -8.58 -25.86 -12.85
N ARG A 100 -9.90 -25.81 -13.01
CA ARG A 100 -10.62 -25.81 -14.29
C ARG A 100 -11.81 -24.88 -14.24
N ARG A 101 -12.32 -24.52 -15.44
CA ARG A 101 -13.52 -23.68 -15.56
C ARG A 101 -14.30 -24.01 -16.84
N PHE A 102 -15.62 -23.87 -16.78
CA PHE A 102 -16.42 -23.82 -18.01
C PHE A 102 -16.24 -22.47 -18.68
N VAL A 103 -15.96 -22.51 -20.00
CA VAL A 103 -15.78 -21.31 -20.82
C VAL A 103 -16.61 -21.47 -22.11
N MET A 104 -17.30 -20.41 -22.50
CA MET A 104 -18.01 -20.32 -23.78
C MET A 104 -17.37 -19.23 -24.61
N VAL A 105 -16.97 -19.56 -25.85
CA VAL A 105 -16.32 -18.64 -26.78
C VAL A 105 -17.35 -18.04 -27.72
N ASP A 106 -17.28 -16.74 -27.94
CA ASP A 106 -18.09 -15.96 -28.89
C ASP A 106 -19.63 -16.18 -28.79
N SER A 107 -20.09 -16.54 -27.57
CA SER A 107 -21.52 -16.85 -27.30
C SER A 107 -22.08 -18.05 -28.08
N GLU A 108 -21.24 -18.84 -28.67
CA GLU A 108 -21.63 -20.07 -29.42
C GLU A 108 -21.76 -21.24 -28.45
N ARG A 109 -22.95 -21.81 -28.38
CA ARG A 109 -23.22 -22.97 -27.51
C ARG A 109 -22.48 -24.24 -27.91
N SER A 110 -22.01 -24.32 -29.13
CA SER A 110 -21.17 -25.40 -29.67
C SER A 110 -19.69 -25.22 -29.29
N SER A 111 -19.31 -24.03 -28.88
CA SER A 111 -17.93 -23.69 -28.51
C SER A 111 -17.76 -23.60 -27.00
N ILE A 112 -18.45 -24.44 -26.24
CA ILE A 112 -18.28 -24.55 -24.79
C ILE A 112 -17.15 -25.54 -24.50
N THR A 113 -16.21 -25.16 -23.66
CA THR A 113 -15.12 -26.01 -23.22
C THR A 113 -14.96 -26.04 -21.71
N VAL A 114 -14.37 -27.10 -21.20
CA VAL A 114 -13.74 -27.08 -19.88
C VAL A 114 -12.28 -26.70 -20.13
N ALA A 115 -11.91 -25.51 -19.64
CA ALA A 115 -10.54 -25.00 -19.75
C ALA A 115 -9.68 -25.47 -18.57
N ASP A 116 -8.37 -25.62 -18.79
CA ASP A 116 -7.35 -25.89 -17.77
C ASP A 116 -6.93 -24.64 -17.00
N GLN A 117 -7.69 -23.56 -17.13
CA GLN A 117 -7.49 -22.26 -16.45
C GLN A 117 -8.74 -21.91 -15.67
N THR A 118 -8.58 -21.37 -14.46
CA THR A 118 -9.69 -20.93 -13.62
C THR A 118 -10.11 -19.49 -13.91
N PHE A 119 -9.22 -18.67 -14.47
CA PHE A 119 -9.42 -17.22 -14.64
C PHE A 119 -9.85 -16.52 -13.36
N SER A 120 -9.34 -16.95 -12.22
CA SER A 120 -9.66 -16.39 -10.89
C SER A 120 -9.30 -14.91 -10.78
N ASN A 121 -8.35 -14.46 -11.61
CA ASN A 121 -7.95 -13.06 -11.73
C ASN A 121 -8.90 -12.20 -12.57
N ALA A 122 -9.91 -12.78 -13.24
CA ALA A 122 -10.92 -12.08 -14.04
C ALA A 122 -11.99 -11.40 -13.17
N THR A 123 -11.58 -10.50 -12.27
CA THR A 123 -12.49 -9.74 -11.41
C THR A 123 -13.02 -8.50 -12.13
N THR A 124 -14.22 -8.05 -11.78
CA THR A 124 -14.84 -6.84 -12.32
C THR A 124 -14.65 -5.62 -11.41
N GLY A 125 -13.92 -5.78 -10.28
CA GLY A 125 -13.57 -4.71 -9.36
C GLY A 125 -12.45 -3.85 -9.94
N PRO A 126 -12.68 -2.56 -10.27
CA PRO A 126 -11.63 -1.72 -10.86
C PRO A 126 -10.40 -1.54 -9.97
N ALA A 127 -10.60 -1.52 -8.64
CA ALA A 127 -9.52 -1.38 -7.66
C ALA A 127 -8.51 -2.53 -7.68
N ASP A 128 -8.96 -3.72 -8.08
CA ASP A 128 -8.13 -4.93 -8.15
C ASP A 128 -7.04 -4.83 -9.23
N TRP A 129 -7.24 -3.97 -10.22
CA TRP A 129 -6.39 -3.85 -11.40
C TRP A 129 -5.43 -2.65 -11.36
N LEU A 130 -5.48 -1.84 -10.31
CA LEU A 130 -4.60 -0.69 -10.18
C LEU A 130 -3.16 -1.10 -9.88
N ASP A 131 -2.21 -0.43 -10.49
CA ASP A 131 -0.81 -0.45 -10.03
C ASP A 131 -0.78 0.10 -8.59
N LYS A 132 -0.45 -0.77 -7.63
CA LYS A 132 -0.43 -0.44 -6.19
C LYS A 132 0.90 0.14 -5.72
N THR A 133 1.84 0.39 -6.63
CA THR A 133 3.05 1.15 -6.29
C THR A 133 2.66 2.50 -5.69
N PHE A 134 3.30 2.89 -4.58
CA PHE A 134 2.98 4.12 -3.89
C PHE A 134 4.26 4.81 -3.42
N PHE A 135 4.15 6.07 -2.94
CA PHE A 135 5.29 6.80 -2.40
C PHE A 135 5.83 6.16 -1.12
N LYS A 136 7.07 6.49 -0.75
CA LYS A 136 7.69 6.01 0.48
C LYS A 136 8.43 7.13 1.17
N VAL A 137 8.12 7.37 2.44
CA VAL A 137 8.87 8.31 3.26
C VAL A 137 10.05 7.60 3.88
N GLU A 138 11.23 7.95 3.43
CA GLU A 138 12.49 7.42 3.92
C GLU A 138 13.24 8.49 4.70
N GLN A 139 13.92 8.12 5.77
CA GLN A 139 14.74 8.98 6.61
C GLN A 139 14.08 10.32 7.04
N PRO A 140 12.88 10.31 7.61
CA PRO A 140 12.24 11.54 8.07
C PRO A 140 13.08 12.22 9.17
N ASN A 141 13.22 13.53 9.09
CA ASN A 141 13.91 14.37 10.10
C ASN A 141 12.98 15.41 10.74
N ALA A 142 11.82 15.66 10.13
CA ALA A 142 10.76 16.46 10.74
C ALA A 142 9.40 15.91 10.33
N ILE A 143 8.46 15.85 11.29
CA ILE A 143 7.07 15.44 11.10
C ILE A 143 6.19 16.44 11.82
N GLU A 144 5.29 17.08 11.09
CA GLU A 144 4.34 18.05 11.64
C GLU A 144 2.92 17.61 11.30
N VAL A 145 2.04 17.58 12.30
CA VAL A 145 0.61 17.29 12.14
C VAL A 145 -0.20 18.47 12.61
N ILE A 146 -1.03 18.99 11.73
CA ILE A 146 -1.84 20.18 11.95
C ILE A 146 -3.32 19.78 11.87
N TYR A 147 -3.98 19.81 13.02
CA TYR A 147 -5.41 19.63 13.14
C TYR A 147 -6.12 20.99 12.96
N ASN A 148 -7.29 20.98 12.34
CA ASN A 148 -8.06 22.18 12.04
C ASN A 148 -9.13 22.47 13.11
N GLY A 149 -9.58 23.72 13.17
CA GLY A 149 -10.71 24.14 14.00
C GLY A 149 -10.50 23.93 15.49
N THR A 150 -11.48 23.35 16.17
CA THR A 150 -11.48 23.09 17.62
C THR A 150 -10.41 22.07 18.04
N ASP A 151 -9.93 21.28 17.11
CA ASP A 151 -8.94 20.24 17.37
C ASP A 151 -7.49 20.74 17.22
N SER A 152 -7.27 21.99 16.89
CA SER A 152 -5.95 22.58 16.65
C SER A 152 -4.95 22.38 17.79
N THR A 153 -5.44 22.29 19.06
CA THR A 153 -4.61 22.01 20.25
C THR A 153 -3.97 20.61 20.24
N ASN A 154 -4.48 19.71 19.39
CA ASN A 154 -3.92 18.38 19.19
C ASN A 154 -2.72 18.38 18.23
N SER A 155 -2.45 19.50 17.56
CA SER A 155 -1.34 19.65 16.61
C SER A 155 0.01 19.49 17.31
N TRP A 156 0.96 18.93 16.59
CA TRP A 156 2.30 18.67 17.11
C TRP A 156 3.35 18.64 16.00
N LYS A 157 4.60 18.78 16.40
CA LYS A 157 5.74 18.65 15.52
C LYS A 157 6.87 17.92 16.22
N LEU A 158 7.43 16.91 15.52
CA LEU A 158 8.63 16.20 15.92
C LEU A 158 9.77 16.61 14.99
N THR A 159 10.96 16.79 15.55
CA THR A 159 12.19 17.10 14.80
C THR A 159 13.38 16.32 15.36
N LYS A 160 14.35 16.03 14.50
CA LYS A 160 15.67 15.56 14.94
C LYS A 160 16.76 16.33 14.20
N ALA A 161 17.86 16.60 14.90
CA ALA A 161 18.94 17.44 14.36
C ALA A 161 19.83 16.71 13.34
N SER A 162 19.89 15.39 13.38
CA SER A 162 20.64 14.52 12.46
C SER A 162 20.06 13.11 12.50
N ASP A 163 20.50 12.23 11.59
CA ASP A 163 19.98 10.87 11.49
C ASP A 163 20.20 10.02 12.75
N ILE A 164 21.24 10.34 13.51
CA ILE A 164 21.58 9.66 14.78
C ILE A 164 21.06 10.40 16.02
N ALA A 165 20.46 11.58 15.87
CA ALA A 165 19.94 12.34 17.00
C ALA A 165 18.57 11.84 17.44
N ASP A 166 18.25 12.02 18.72
CA ASP A 166 16.94 11.74 19.28
C ASP A 166 15.88 12.69 18.74
N TRP A 167 14.66 12.16 18.60
CA TRP A 167 13.49 12.96 18.27
C TRP A 167 13.10 13.86 19.42
N LYS A 168 12.68 15.08 19.10
CA LYS A 168 12.18 16.07 20.05
C LYS A 168 10.80 16.53 19.65
N LEU A 169 9.91 16.64 20.62
CA LEU A 169 8.58 17.21 20.45
C LEU A 169 8.67 18.74 20.67
N ASP A 170 8.27 19.50 19.66
CA ASP A 170 8.29 20.97 19.73
C ASP A 170 7.32 21.52 20.81
N GLY A 171 7.72 22.64 21.40
CA GLY A 171 7.00 23.32 22.46
C GLY A 171 7.26 22.75 23.86
N GLU A 172 6.82 23.47 24.87
CA GLU A 172 7.01 23.09 26.27
C GLU A 172 6.22 21.83 26.61
N LEU A 173 6.87 20.91 27.31
CA LEU A 173 6.22 19.76 27.92
C LEU A 173 5.81 20.09 29.36
N PRO A 174 4.69 19.54 29.86
CA PRO A 174 4.32 19.67 31.27
C PRO A 174 5.44 19.13 32.16
N GLU A 175 5.55 19.66 33.37
CA GLU A 175 6.55 19.22 34.35
C GLU A 175 6.43 17.72 34.63
N GLY A 176 7.56 17.01 34.63
CA GLY A 176 7.64 15.56 34.81
C GLY A 176 7.09 14.74 33.63
N LYS A 177 7.03 15.33 32.43
CA LYS A 177 6.63 14.66 31.21
C LYS A 177 7.74 14.67 30.16
N GLU A 178 7.81 13.61 29.39
CA GLU A 178 8.75 13.46 28.26
C GLU A 178 8.08 12.92 27.01
N LEU A 179 8.75 12.99 25.87
CA LEU A 179 8.30 12.35 24.65
C LEU A 179 8.29 10.83 24.84
N ASP A 180 7.15 10.22 24.56
CA ASP A 180 7.07 8.76 24.43
C ASP A 180 7.60 8.34 23.05
N THR A 181 8.86 8.00 22.98
CA THR A 181 9.52 7.58 21.74
C THR A 181 8.92 6.32 21.12
N ALA A 182 8.29 5.44 21.94
CA ALA A 182 7.60 4.26 21.45
C ALA A 182 6.29 4.60 20.71
N GLN A 183 5.68 5.75 21.03
CA GLN A 183 4.47 6.25 20.38
C GLN A 183 4.77 7.22 19.23
N ALA A 184 6.00 7.70 19.12
CA ALA A 184 6.38 8.63 18.04
C ALA A 184 6.29 7.95 16.66
N PRO A 185 5.54 8.51 15.68
CA PRO A 185 5.24 7.86 14.40
C PRO A 185 6.37 8.04 13.37
N THR A 186 7.61 7.82 13.77
CA THR A 186 8.82 8.12 12.98
C THR A 186 9.01 7.25 11.74
N SER A 187 8.29 6.13 11.64
CA SER A 187 8.28 5.23 10.49
C SER A 187 6.90 5.05 9.86
N ALA A 188 5.90 5.86 10.22
CA ALA A 188 4.49 5.65 9.84
C ALA A 188 4.43 5.75 8.32
N LEU A 189 4.85 6.22 7.45
CA LEU A 189 4.69 6.22 5.99
C LEU A 189 5.91 5.63 5.25
N SER A 190 6.67 4.75 5.90
CA SER A 190 7.81 4.09 5.26
C SER A 190 7.39 3.10 4.17
N ASN A 191 6.22 2.54 4.26
CA ASN A 191 5.66 1.63 3.26
C ASN A 191 4.12 1.72 3.22
N PRO A 192 3.56 2.89 2.85
CA PRO A 192 2.11 3.06 2.78
C PRO A 192 1.54 2.26 1.61
N ALA A 193 0.26 1.89 1.73
CA ALA A 193 -0.48 1.23 0.67
C ALA A 193 -1.85 1.89 0.50
N PHE A 194 -2.39 1.84 -0.70
CA PHE A 194 -3.74 2.29 -0.98
C PHE A 194 -4.63 1.17 -1.52
N ASN A 195 -5.92 1.26 -1.24
CA ASN A 195 -6.92 0.28 -1.67
C ASN A 195 -7.51 0.66 -3.02
N ASP A 196 -7.90 1.92 -3.20
CA ASP A 196 -8.56 2.46 -4.38
C ASP A 196 -8.26 3.94 -4.55
N LEU A 197 -8.75 4.56 -5.62
CA LEU A 197 -8.77 6.01 -5.76
C LEU A 197 -10.02 6.60 -5.08
N ALA A 198 -9.86 7.78 -4.50
CA ALA A 198 -10.97 8.55 -3.98
C ALA A 198 -11.87 9.07 -5.12
N ASN A 199 -13.17 9.11 -4.86
CA ASN A 199 -14.12 9.74 -5.76
C ASN A 199 -14.09 11.29 -5.64
N ASP A 200 -14.81 11.99 -6.50
CA ASP A 200 -14.78 13.47 -6.53
C ASP A 200 -15.42 14.11 -5.29
N ALA A 201 -16.42 13.47 -4.69
CA ALA A 201 -17.03 13.95 -3.45
C ALA A 201 -16.06 13.86 -2.26
N GLU A 202 -15.34 12.74 -2.15
CA GLU A 202 -14.30 12.53 -1.14
C GLU A 202 -13.15 13.51 -1.31
N LYS A 203 -12.69 13.74 -2.53
CA LYS A 203 -11.66 14.75 -2.83
C LYS A 203 -12.11 16.14 -2.41
N THR A 204 -13.35 16.51 -2.74
CA THR A 204 -13.92 17.82 -2.35
C THR A 204 -14.05 17.98 -0.84
N ALA A 205 -14.42 16.91 -0.13
CA ALA A 205 -14.51 16.92 1.33
C ALA A 205 -13.12 17.07 1.97
N LEU A 206 -12.13 16.36 1.43
CA LEU A 206 -10.73 16.44 1.85
C LEU A 206 -10.18 17.87 1.74
N ASP A 207 -10.46 18.56 0.65
CA ASP A 207 -9.98 19.93 0.45
C ASP A 207 -10.57 20.95 1.44
N LYS A 208 -11.73 20.64 2.02
CA LYS A 208 -12.41 21.53 2.97
C LYS A 208 -12.00 21.32 4.42
N ASN A 209 -11.76 20.11 4.84
CA ASN A 209 -11.61 19.77 6.26
C ASN A 209 -10.62 18.62 6.50
N ALA A 210 -9.41 18.74 5.97
CA ALA A 210 -8.38 17.74 6.17
C ALA A 210 -7.46 18.06 7.35
N THR A 211 -7.01 17.04 8.06
CA THR A 211 -5.78 17.10 8.86
C THR A 211 -4.60 17.18 7.90
N GLN A 212 -3.70 18.14 8.14
CA GLN A 212 -2.52 18.33 7.32
C GLN A 212 -1.31 17.69 7.99
N ILE A 213 -0.49 17.02 7.19
CA ILE A 213 0.74 16.39 7.65
C ILE A 213 1.86 16.89 6.74
N LYS A 214 2.97 17.34 7.33
CA LYS A 214 4.18 17.70 6.60
C LYS A 214 5.32 16.85 7.12
N ILE A 215 6.06 16.24 6.20
CA ILE A 215 7.20 15.41 6.54
C ILE A 215 8.38 15.88 5.69
N ASN A 216 9.47 16.25 6.36
CA ASN A 216 10.75 16.49 5.71
C ASN A 216 11.68 15.31 5.95
N THR A 217 12.56 15.05 5.01
CA THR A 217 13.54 13.96 5.09
C THR A 217 14.96 14.51 5.04
N SER A 218 15.93 13.74 5.54
CA SER A 218 17.35 14.11 5.46
C SER A 218 17.87 14.15 4.01
N GLU A 219 17.20 13.45 3.09
CA GLU A 219 17.50 13.46 1.66
C GLU A 219 16.98 14.71 0.93
N GLY A 220 16.21 15.57 1.61
CA GLY A 220 15.68 16.82 1.06
C GLY A 220 14.28 16.71 0.46
N PHE A 221 13.57 15.59 0.62
CA PHE A 221 12.16 15.48 0.24
C PHE A 221 11.24 16.17 1.25
N GLU A 222 10.17 16.75 0.72
CA GLU A 222 9.05 17.27 1.48
C GLU A 222 7.76 16.60 0.98
N TYR A 223 7.06 15.92 1.90
CA TYR A 223 5.76 15.31 1.69
C TYR A 223 4.70 16.12 2.43
N ALA A 224 3.80 16.76 1.70
CA ALA A 224 2.66 17.45 2.27
C ALA A 224 1.37 16.65 2.00
N LEU A 225 0.82 16.05 3.05
CA LEU A 225 -0.38 15.23 2.95
C LEU A 225 -1.59 15.96 3.53
N LYS A 226 -2.76 15.67 2.94
CA LYS A 226 -4.06 15.96 3.53
C LYS A 226 -4.74 14.64 3.83
N VAL A 227 -5.27 14.48 5.03
CA VAL A 227 -5.96 13.26 5.47
C VAL A 227 -7.35 13.59 5.98
N GLY A 228 -8.34 12.83 5.51
CA GLY A 228 -9.74 12.93 5.91
C GLY A 228 -10.42 11.57 5.94
N ASP A 229 -11.70 11.54 6.30
CA ASP A 229 -12.49 10.30 6.31
C ASP A 229 -13.12 10.03 4.94
N SER A 230 -13.25 8.75 4.59
CA SER A 230 -14.08 8.34 3.46
C SER A 230 -15.57 8.56 3.74
N THR A 231 -16.37 8.67 2.68
CA THR A 231 -17.81 8.92 2.82
C THR A 231 -18.58 7.78 3.52
N ASP A 232 -18.06 6.57 3.48
CA ASP A 232 -18.62 5.40 4.14
C ASP A 232 -17.97 5.09 5.51
N GLY A 233 -16.94 5.87 5.89
CA GLY A 233 -16.24 5.74 7.17
C GLY A 233 -15.34 4.51 7.29
N SER A 234 -15.17 3.72 6.21
CA SER A 234 -14.39 2.49 6.25
C SER A 234 -12.89 2.70 6.08
N ASP A 235 -12.53 3.75 5.33
CA ASP A 235 -11.16 4.08 4.96
C ASP A 235 -10.82 5.54 5.30
N LYS A 236 -9.56 5.90 5.17
CA LYS A 236 -9.11 7.28 5.13
C LYS A 236 -8.86 7.71 3.68
N ILE A 237 -9.05 9.00 3.42
CA ILE A 237 -8.72 9.62 2.14
C ILE A 237 -7.43 10.40 2.32
N VAL A 238 -6.47 10.16 1.45
CA VAL A 238 -5.15 10.80 1.48
C VAL A 238 -4.86 11.43 0.13
N SER A 239 -4.46 12.69 0.11
CA SER A 239 -3.75 13.28 -1.02
C SER A 239 -2.34 13.67 -0.60
N VAL A 240 -1.40 13.65 -1.51
CA VAL A 240 -0.01 13.98 -1.24
C VAL A 240 0.51 14.96 -2.29
N ALA A 241 1.25 15.98 -1.85
CA ALA A 241 2.12 16.79 -2.70
C ALA A 241 3.56 16.46 -2.32
N ILE A 242 4.40 16.22 -3.33
CA ILE A 242 5.78 15.78 -3.13
C ILE A 242 6.69 16.77 -3.85
N THR A 243 7.57 17.39 -3.09
CA THR A 243 8.61 18.29 -3.58
C THR A 243 9.96 17.86 -3.00
N ALA A 244 11.03 18.36 -3.57
CA ALA A 244 12.35 18.13 -3.03
C ALA A 244 13.24 19.36 -3.25
N ASN A 245 14.15 19.57 -2.32
CA ASN A 245 15.18 20.57 -2.41
C ASN A 245 16.55 19.88 -2.21
N PHE A 246 17.15 19.49 -3.33
CA PHE A 246 18.44 18.82 -3.31
C PHE A 246 19.58 19.85 -3.35
N PRO A 247 20.67 19.64 -2.60
CA PRO A 247 21.83 20.51 -2.68
C PRO A 247 22.46 20.45 -4.09
N GLU A 248 22.78 21.61 -4.65
CA GLU A 248 23.38 21.68 -5.99
C GLU A 248 24.83 21.18 -6.03
N LYS A 249 25.51 21.17 -4.89
CA LYS A 249 26.91 20.77 -4.77
C LYS A 249 27.14 19.94 -3.53
N ARG A 250 28.04 18.98 -3.63
CA ARG A 250 28.52 18.22 -2.48
C ARG A 250 29.29 19.14 -1.52
N THR A 251 29.13 18.92 -0.24
CA THR A 251 30.00 19.52 0.78
C THR A 251 31.32 18.75 0.80
N PRO A 252 32.45 19.37 0.48
CA PRO A 252 33.75 18.70 0.53
C PRO A 252 34.07 18.22 1.94
N VAL A 253 34.76 17.08 2.05
CA VAL A 253 35.31 16.60 3.31
C VAL A 253 36.67 17.30 3.56
N GLU A 254 36.96 17.64 4.82
CA GLU A 254 38.21 18.29 5.19
C GLU A 254 39.41 17.38 4.87
N ASN A 255 40.40 17.89 4.15
CA ASN A 255 41.63 17.19 3.74
C ASN A 255 41.44 16.02 2.76
N GLU A 256 40.37 16.01 1.94
CA GLU A 256 40.22 15.00 0.88
C GLU A 256 41.33 15.09 -0.16
N SER A 257 41.86 13.95 -0.62
CA SER A 257 42.83 13.88 -1.72
C SER A 257 42.14 14.15 -3.06
N ALA A 258 42.90 14.40 -4.12
CA ALA A 258 42.35 14.60 -5.47
C ALA A 258 41.60 13.34 -5.98
N GLU A 259 42.12 12.14 -5.64
CA GLU A 259 41.51 10.85 -6.02
C GLU A 259 40.22 10.60 -5.21
N ASP A 260 40.24 10.86 -3.90
CA ASP A 260 39.05 10.75 -3.06
C ASP A 260 37.98 11.74 -3.52
N LYS A 261 38.38 12.95 -3.90
CA LYS A 261 37.45 13.95 -4.40
C LYS A 261 36.73 13.48 -5.66
N GLU A 262 37.44 12.95 -6.65
CA GLU A 262 36.83 12.44 -7.89
C GLU A 262 35.84 11.34 -7.60
N LYS A 263 36.22 10.37 -6.79
CA LYS A 263 35.34 9.27 -6.36
C LYS A 263 34.09 9.75 -5.63
N LEU A 264 34.24 10.63 -4.65
CA LEU A 264 33.14 11.18 -3.87
C LEU A 264 32.21 12.06 -4.71
N ASP A 265 32.73 12.77 -5.71
CA ASP A 265 31.93 13.56 -6.64
C ASP A 265 31.12 12.65 -7.57
N GLU A 266 31.66 11.51 -8.03
CA GLU A 266 30.94 10.50 -8.80
C GLU A 266 29.84 9.84 -7.98
N GLU A 267 30.14 9.41 -6.76
CA GLU A 267 29.16 8.80 -5.83
C GLU A 267 28.02 9.79 -5.52
N TRP A 268 28.38 11.05 -5.29
CA TRP A 268 27.37 12.10 -5.06
C TRP A 268 26.47 12.32 -6.30
N ALA A 269 27.07 12.39 -7.49
CA ALA A 269 26.31 12.55 -8.73
C ALA A 269 25.36 11.38 -8.99
N ALA A 270 25.79 10.14 -8.71
CA ALA A 270 24.96 8.95 -8.80
C ALA A 270 23.78 9.00 -7.79
N THR A 271 24.07 9.42 -6.56
CA THR A 271 23.04 9.62 -5.52
C THR A 271 22.02 10.68 -5.94
N GLN A 272 22.48 11.84 -6.42
CA GLN A 272 21.60 12.91 -6.91
C GLN A 272 20.68 12.43 -8.02
N LYS A 273 21.20 11.64 -8.96
CA LYS A 273 20.40 11.05 -10.02
C LYS A 273 19.32 10.13 -9.46
N THR A 274 19.67 9.25 -8.53
CA THR A 274 18.71 8.34 -7.87
C THR A 274 17.59 9.12 -7.16
N LEU A 275 17.92 10.20 -6.46
CA LEU A 275 16.94 11.04 -5.77
C LEU A 275 16.03 11.79 -6.75
N GLN A 276 16.57 12.28 -7.88
CA GLN A 276 15.78 12.89 -8.94
C GLN A 276 14.84 11.89 -9.61
N ASP A 277 15.31 10.68 -9.89
CA ASP A 277 14.51 9.60 -10.47
C ASP A 277 13.37 9.19 -9.50
N LYS A 278 13.67 9.11 -8.19
CA LYS A 278 12.66 8.88 -7.15
C LYS A 278 11.62 10.00 -7.15
N LEU A 279 12.03 11.27 -7.15
CA LEU A 279 11.12 12.40 -7.19
C LEU A 279 10.20 12.34 -8.42
N ALA A 280 10.76 12.12 -9.61
CA ALA A 280 10.00 12.01 -10.85
C ALA A 280 8.98 10.86 -10.79
N SER A 281 9.37 9.72 -10.25
CA SER A 281 8.49 8.54 -10.10
C SER A 281 7.36 8.77 -9.09
N GLU A 282 7.61 9.52 -8.01
CA GLU A 282 6.64 9.78 -6.95
C GLU A 282 5.71 10.96 -7.25
N GLN A 283 6.12 11.92 -8.08
CA GLN A 283 5.29 13.07 -8.47
C GLN A 283 3.96 12.65 -9.13
N LYS A 284 3.89 11.48 -9.78
CA LYS A 284 2.64 10.93 -10.34
C LYS A 284 1.51 10.82 -9.30
N PHE A 285 1.84 10.62 -8.03
CA PHE A 285 0.86 10.46 -6.96
C PHE A 285 0.18 11.77 -6.55
N THR A 286 0.72 12.92 -6.95
CA THR A 286 0.14 14.23 -6.63
C THR A 286 -1.16 14.52 -7.38
N GLN A 287 -1.46 13.78 -8.44
CA GLN A 287 -2.61 14.01 -9.31
C GLN A 287 -3.92 13.46 -8.74
N HIS A 288 -3.84 12.54 -7.77
CA HIS A 288 -5.00 11.82 -7.26
C HIS A 288 -5.13 11.94 -5.74
N ALA A 289 -6.30 11.64 -5.24
CA ALA A 289 -6.52 11.29 -3.85
C ALA A 289 -6.80 9.79 -3.75
N TYR A 290 -6.38 9.17 -2.67
CA TYR A 290 -6.32 7.73 -2.49
C TYR A 290 -7.14 7.30 -1.29
N ARG A 291 -7.83 6.18 -1.41
CA ARG A 291 -8.42 5.47 -0.28
C ARG A 291 -7.37 4.55 0.33
N VAL A 292 -7.06 4.78 1.58
CA VAL A 292 -6.08 3.98 2.35
C VAL A 292 -6.77 3.36 3.55
N SER A 293 -6.29 2.20 3.99
CA SER A 293 -6.72 1.66 5.28
C SER A 293 -6.39 2.65 6.41
N SER A 294 -7.24 2.75 7.42
CA SER A 294 -6.97 3.60 8.59
C SER A 294 -5.62 3.26 9.23
N TYR A 295 -5.22 2.00 9.26
CA TYR A 295 -3.91 1.56 9.76
C TYR A 295 -2.72 2.24 9.09
N THR A 296 -2.86 2.67 7.83
CA THR A 296 -1.78 3.35 7.09
C THR A 296 -1.41 4.70 7.72
N VAL A 297 -2.40 5.39 8.31
CA VAL A 297 -2.23 6.75 8.82
C VAL A 297 -2.55 6.92 10.31
N ASP A 298 -3.21 5.97 10.97
CA ASP A 298 -3.59 6.09 12.39
C ASP A 298 -2.39 6.38 13.31
N ALA A 299 -1.24 5.77 13.00
CA ALA A 299 -0.04 6.01 13.78
C ALA A 299 0.42 7.47 13.76
N ILE A 300 0.24 8.16 12.61
CA ILE A 300 0.65 9.56 12.45
C ILE A 300 -0.47 10.54 12.85
N LEU A 301 -1.73 10.09 12.89
CA LEU A 301 -2.88 10.91 13.32
C LEU A 301 -3.08 10.93 14.85
N LYS A 302 -2.08 10.58 15.63
CA LYS A 302 -2.12 10.68 17.09
C LYS A 302 -2.20 12.13 17.54
N LYS A 303 -2.91 12.37 18.63
CA LYS A 303 -2.97 13.69 19.27
C LYS A 303 -1.66 13.96 20.02
N ARG A 304 -1.33 15.23 20.23
CA ARG A 304 -0.14 15.62 21.00
C ARG A 304 -0.06 14.92 22.36
N SER A 305 -1.18 14.77 23.07
CA SER A 305 -1.25 14.14 24.38
C SER A 305 -0.88 12.64 24.36
N GLU A 306 -1.03 11.98 23.23
CA GLU A 306 -0.71 10.54 23.05
C GLU A 306 0.78 10.30 22.79
N LEU A 307 1.54 11.37 22.53
CA LEU A 307 2.99 11.34 22.32
C LEU A 307 3.78 11.66 23.59
N ILE A 308 3.12 11.80 24.74
CA ILE A 308 3.72 12.27 26.00
C ILE A 308 3.48 11.24 27.09
N LYS A 309 4.52 10.87 27.80
CA LYS A 309 4.45 9.99 28.96
C LYS A 309 5.06 10.63 30.22
N ASP A 310 4.86 10.03 31.38
CA ASP A 310 5.58 10.43 32.60
C ASP A 310 7.07 10.13 32.45
N GLU A 311 7.92 11.05 32.92
CA GLU A 311 9.37 10.79 33.02
C GLU A 311 9.60 9.56 33.90
N GLU A 312 10.39 8.61 33.41
CA GLU A 312 10.85 7.50 34.23
C GLU A 312 11.76 8.07 35.34
N LYS A 313 11.22 8.20 36.57
CA LYS A 313 12.04 8.47 37.72
C LYS A 313 13.07 7.37 37.78
N GLY A 314 14.32 7.71 37.48
CA GLY A 314 15.45 6.76 37.41
C GLY A 314 15.37 5.79 38.56
N ALA A 315 15.47 4.49 38.25
CA ALA A 315 15.51 3.45 39.25
C ALA A 315 16.55 3.87 40.28
N ILE A 316 16.13 4.07 41.55
CA ILE A 316 17.02 4.39 42.63
C ILE A 316 18.02 3.24 42.68
N THR A 317 19.22 3.44 42.16
CA THR A 317 20.32 2.53 42.36
C THR A 317 20.52 2.41 43.86
N PRO A 318 20.31 1.23 44.48
CA PRO A 318 20.55 1.08 45.88
C PRO A 318 22.02 1.45 46.17
N PRO A 319 22.29 2.18 47.26
CA PRO A 319 23.63 2.61 47.54
C PRO A 319 24.55 1.38 47.64
N PRO A 320 25.79 1.46 47.12
CA PRO A 320 26.74 0.35 47.24
C PRO A 320 27.10 0.19 48.69
N GLY A 321 26.67 -0.88 49.35
CA GLY A 321 27.11 -1.21 50.72
C GLY A 321 26.02 -1.49 51.74
N GLY A 322 24.93 -2.13 51.40
CA GLY A 322 23.99 -2.70 52.39
C GLY A 322 24.09 -4.22 52.42
N ASN A 323 24.75 -4.79 53.43
CA ASN A 323 24.69 -6.22 53.76
C ASN A 323 23.24 -6.64 53.97
N LEU A 324 22.69 -7.41 53.07
CA LEU A 324 21.40 -8.07 53.25
C LEU A 324 21.62 -9.22 54.30
N PRO A 325 20.83 -9.30 55.35
CA PRO A 325 20.83 -10.48 56.21
C PRO A 325 20.27 -11.68 55.43
N ILE A 326 21.07 -12.74 55.36
CA ILE A 326 20.66 -14.03 54.79
C ILE A 326 19.60 -14.64 55.69
N PRO A 327 18.39 -14.96 55.26
CA PRO A 327 17.47 -15.72 56.09
C PRO A 327 17.95 -17.19 56.15
N PHE A 328 18.26 -17.68 57.36
CA PHE A 328 18.50 -19.09 57.61
C PHE A 328 17.26 -19.91 57.28
N GLN A 329 17.33 -20.74 56.27
CA GLN A 329 16.35 -21.79 56.04
C GLN A 329 16.61 -22.93 57.02
N ASN A 330 15.62 -23.20 57.88
CA ASN A 330 15.56 -24.40 58.70
C ASN A 330 15.37 -25.62 57.80
N LEU A 331 16.34 -26.51 57.77
CA LEU A 331 16.22 -27.87 57.28
C LEU A 331 15.54 -28.74 58.39
N PRO A 332 14.56 -29.60 58.07
CA PRO A 332 14.01 -30.55 59.03
C PRO A 332 15.00 -31.70 59.27
N PRO A 333 15.05 -32.27 60.52
CA PRO A 333 15.87 -33.45 60.82
C PRO A 333 15.29 -34.71 60.21
N GLN A 334 16.15 -35.69 59.99
CA GLN A 334 15.91 -37.02 59.42
C GLN A 334 14.88 -37.83 60.21
#